data_3e8e529eb3a338a12717e178ccf8aa19
#
_entry.id   3e8e529eb3a338a12717e178ccf8aa19
#
_cell.length_a   1.000
_cell.length_b   1.000
_cell.length_c   1.000
_cell.angle_alpha   90.00
_cell.angle_beta   90.00
_cell.angle_gamma   90.00
#
_symmetry.space_group_name_H-M   'P 1'
#
loop_
_entity.id
_entity.type
_entity.pdbx_description
1 polymer ?
#
loop_
_entity_poly.entity_id
_entity_poly.type
_entity_poly.pdbx_seq_one_letter_code
_entity_poly.pdbx_strand_id
1 'polypeptide(L)'
;MPLSLSCLYGKTYPMNKLTHFDASGQAHMVNVGDKPNTHRIAVATGKISVRAQTLEIIEAGTHKKGDVLGIARIAGIQASKRTADLIPLCHPIALTHVSLQFQINKPENSISCQVQTETTGPTGVEMEALTAVQVALLTIYDMCKAVDRGMVIGDVKLLEKSGGKSGEWKADQHF
;
A
#
# COMPACT_ATOMS: atom_id res chain seq x y z
N MET A 1 -5.62 -4.34 38.93
CA MET A 1 -4.42 -3.58 38.52
C MET A 1 -4.19 -3.83 37.04
N PRO A 2 -4.34 -2.83 36.16
CA PRO A 2 -4.00 -3.02 34.76
C PRO A 2 -2.49 -2.89 34.58
N LEU A 3 -1.88 -3.91 33.98
CA LEU A 3 -0.47 -3.93 33.60
C LEU A 3 -0.23 -2.88 32.49
N SER A 4 0.63 -1.91 32.77
CA SER A 4 1.07 -0.91 31.81
C SER A 4 2.01 -1.57 30.78
N LEU A 5 1.60 -1.61 29.53
CA LEU A 5 2.45 -1.96 28.37
C LEU A 5 3.35 -0.77 27.96
N SER A 6 4.15 -0.28 28.87
CA SER A 6 5.13 0.75 28.58
C SER A 6 6.52 0.19 28.85
N CYS A 7 7.14 -0.44 27.88
CA CYS A 7 8.60 -0.48 27.73
C CYS A 7 9.04 -1.43 26.62
N LEU A 8 9.01 -1.01 25.35
CA LEU A 8 9.83 -1.64 24.32
C LEU A 8 10.28 -0.69 23.17
N TYR A 9 9.82 0.56 23.11
CA TYR A 9 10.35 1.52 22.11
C TYR A 9 10.45 2.92 22.72
N GLY A 10 11.68 3.40 22.91
CA GLY A 10 12.02 4.67 23.55
C GLY A 10 11.68 5.97 22.83
N LYS A 11 10.59 6.02 22.05
CA LYS A 11 10.00 7.27 21.53
C LYS A 11 8.52 7.29 21.91
N THR A 12 8.17 8.13 22.87
CA THR A 12 6.77 8.48 23.15
C THR A 12 6.26 9.34 22.00
N TYR A 13 5.57 8.69 21.05
CA TYR A 13 4.74 9.47 20.12
C TYR A 13 3.56 10.03 20.91
N PRO A 14 3.23 11.34 20.75
CA PRO A 14 2.01 11.86 21.36
C PRO A 14 0.86 10.99 20.85
N MET A 15 0.03 10.48 21.75
CA MET A 15 -1.19 9.74 21.38
C MET A 15 -2.11 10.72 20.65
N ASN A 16 -1.96 10.83 19.31
CA ASN A 16 -2.91 11.54 18.50
C ASN A 16 -4.26 10.81 18.62
N LYS A 17 -5.31 11.54 18.96
CA LYS A 17 -6.68 11.00 18.98
C LYS A 17 -6.97 10.33 17.64
N LEU A 18 -7.58 9.13 17.69
CA LEU A 18 -8.10 8.48 16.50
C LEU A 18 -9.15 9.42 15.86
N THR A 19 -8.84 9.97 14.70
CA THR A 19 -9.63 11.04 14.08
C THR A 19 -10.93 10.56 13.44
N HIS A 20 -11.10 9.25 13.28
CA HIS A 20 -12.30 8.62 12.71
C HIS A 20 -13.40 8.31 13.72
N PHE A 21 -13.23 8.71 14.99
CA PHE A 21 -14.25 8.58 16.02
C PHE A 21 -14.52 9.94 16.64
N ASP A 22 -15.81 10.28 16.78
CA ASP A 22 -16.27 11.49 17.44
C ASP A 22 -16.19 11.39 18.96
N ALA A 23 -16.62 12.43 19.66
CA ALA A 23 -16.61 12.47 21.14
C ALA A 23 -17.55 11.44 21.77
N SER A 24 -18.55 10.93 21.05
CA SER A 24 -19.47 9.88 21.46
C SER A 24 -18.99 8.47 21.08
N GLY A 25 -17.84 8.34 20.42
CA GLY A 25 -17.28 7.07 19.98
C GLY A 25 -17.88 6.54 18.68
N GLN A 26 -18.62 7.36 17.93
CA GLN A 26 -19.19 6.95 16.65
C GLN A 26 -18.20 7.21 15.51
N ALA A 27 -18.15 6.26 14.56
CA ALA A 27 -17.29 6.36 13.39
C ALA A 27 -17.82 7.43 12.44
N HIS A 28 -16.92 8.27 11.91
CA HIS A 28 -17.25 9.27 10.90
C HIS A 28 -16.08 9.47 9.94
N MET A 29 -16.40 9.90 8.73
CA MET A 29 -15.40 10.35 7.78
C MET A 29 -14.92 11.75 8.18
N VAL A 30 -13.59 11.95 8.26
CA VAL A 30 -13.00 13.22 8.70
C VAL A 30 -13.36 14.35 7.75
N ASN A 31 -13.85 15.48 8.28
CA ASN A 31 -14.08 16.68 7.45
C ASN A 31 -12.76 17.27 6.95
N VAL A 32 -12.62 17.36 5.65
CA VAL A 32 -11.44 17.94 4.97
C VAL A 32 -11.78 19.20 4.16
N GLY A 33 -13.03 19.68 4.21
CA GLY A 33 -13.54 20.79 3.39
C GLY A 33 -12.78 22.10 3.58
N ASP A 34 -12.31 22.37 4.80
CA ASP A 34 -11.58 23.60 5.13
C ASP A 34 -10.05 23.49 4.93
N LYS A 35 -9.56 22.33 4.46
CA LYS A 35 -8.13 22.14 4.24
C LYS A 35 -7.73 22.63 2.85
N PRO A 36 -6.60 23.33 2.73
CA PRO A 36 -6.11 23.74 1.42
C PRO A 36 -5.72 22.55 0.56
N ASN A 37 -5.95 22.67 -0.73
CA ASN A 37 -5.41 21.73 -1.69
C ASN A 37 -3.89 21.88 -1.78
N THR A 38 -3.18 20.79 -1.56
CA THR A 38 -1.71 20.74 -1.69
C THR A 38 -1.32 19.54 -2.51
N HIS A 39 -0.17 19.58 -3.17
CA HIS A 39 0.41 18.41 -3.81
C HIS A 39 0.78 17.38 -2.75
N ARG A 40 0.38 16.14 -2.97
CA ARG A 40 0.59 15.03 -2.03
C ARG A 40 1.11 13.83 -2.77
N ILE A 41 2.11 13.21 -2.18
CA ILE A 41 2.74 11.98 -2.68
C ILE A 41 2.72 10.95 -1.57
N ALA A 42 2.47 9.70 -1.94
CA ALA A 42 2.69 8.56 -1.06
C ALA A 42 3.40 7.43 -1.83
N VAL A 43 4.36 6.79 -1.17
CA VAL A 43 5.06 5.62 -1.68
C VAL A 43 4.85 4.46 -0.72
N ALA A 44 4.34 3.35 -1.23
CA ALA A 44 4.17 2.12 -0.49
C ALA A 44 4.91 0.96 -1.15
N THR A 45 5.22 -0.06 -0.38
CA THR A 45 5.86 -1.30 -0.87
C THR A 45 5.21 -2.53 -0.28
N GLY A 46 5.50 -3.68 -0.87
CA GLY A 46 5.17 -5.00 -0.36
C GLY A 46 5.90 -6.05 -1.20
N LYS A 47 5.87 -7.30 -0.78
CA LYS A 47 6.46 -8.39 -1.53
C LYS A 47 5.57 -9.64 -1.55
N ILE A 48 5.77 -10.48 -2.57
CA ILE A 48 5.25 -11.83 -2.63
C ILE A 48 6.40 -12.81 -2.74
N SER A 49 6.46 -13.78 -1.83
CA SER A 49 7.40 -14.90 -1.89
C SER A 49 6.77 -16.03 -2.68
N VAL A 50 7.54 -16.63 -3.57
CA VAL A 50 7.11 -17.67 -4.51
C VAL A 50 8.12 -18.81 -4.53
N ARG A 51 7.81 -19.93 -5.16
CA ARG A 51 8.82 -20.96 -5.44
C ARG A 51 9.74 -20.53 -6.58
N ALA A 52 11.01 -20.99 -6.57
CA ALA A 52 11.98 -20.70 -7.63
C ALA A 52 11.42 -20.96 -9.04
N GLN A 53 10.78 -22.13 -9.25
CA GLN A 53 10.15 -22.47 -10.52
C GLN A 53 9.06 -21.45 -10.93
N THR A 54 8.29 -20.94 -9.99
CA THR A 54 7.26 -19.92 -10.26
C THR A 54 7.91 -18.62 -10.71
N LEU A 55 9.00 -18.23 -10.05
CA LEU A 55 9.76 -17.02 -10.39
C LEU A 55 10.33 -17.10 -11.82
N GLU A 56 10.90 -18.26 -12.18
CA GLU A 56 11.43 -18.52 -13.53
C GLU A 56 10.34 -18.37 -14.61
N ILE A 57 9.15 -18.93 -14.37
CA ILE A 57 8.00 -18.82 -15.29
C ILE A 57 7.56 -17.36 -15.46
N ILE A 58 7.54 -16.58 -14.38
CA ILE A 58 7.16 -15.16 -14.43
C ILE A 58 8.21 -14.37 -15.21
N GLU A 59 9.51 -14.58 -14.91
CA GLU A 59 10.62 -13.88 -15.56
C GLU A 59 10.71 -14.18 -17.05
N ALA A 60 10.53 -15.44 -17.42
CA ALA A 60 10.57 -15.86 -18.82
C ALA A 60 9.36 -15.36 -19.63
N GLY A 61 8.33 -14.81 -19.00
CA GLY A 61 7.09 -14.40 -19.69
C GLY A 61 6.32 -15.56 -20.34
N THR A 62 6.64 -16.81 -19.96
CA THR A 62 6.06 -18.03 -20.55
C THR A 62 4.80 -18.52 -19.84
N HIS A 63 4.26 -17.72 -18.93
CA HIS A 63 3.06 -18.06 -18.19
C HIS A 63 1.85 -18.20 -19.15
N LYS A 64 1.07 -19.27 -19.03
CA LYS A 64 -0.10 -19.54 -19.88
C LYS A 64 -1.13 -18.42 -19.88
N LYS A 65 -1.22 -17.62 -18.84
CA LYS A 65 -2.11 -16.46 -18.70
C LYS A 65 -1.48 -15.13 -19.21
N GLY A 66 -0.29 -15.16 -19.83
CA GLY A 66 0.38 -13.98 -20.38
C GLY A 66 1.27 -13.25 -19.37
N ASP A 67 1.48 -11.95 -19.59
CA ASP A 67 2.34 -11.09 -18.78
C ASP A 67 1.77 -10.86 -17.37
N VAL A 68 2.26 -11.65 -16.41
CA VAL A 68 1.81 -11.61 -15.01
C VAL A 68 2.03 -10.22 -14.38
N LEU A 69 3.21 -9.63 -14.57
CA LEU A 69 3.55 -8.35 -13.94
C LEU A 69 2.84 -7.18 -14.63
N GLY A 70 2.64 -7.23 -15.93
CA GLY A 70 1.85 -6.24 -16.66
C GLY A 70 0.40 -6.21 -16.22
N ILE A 71 -0.24 -7.38 -16.08
CA ILE A 71 -1.62 -7.49 -15.58
C ILE A 71 -1.70 -7.02 -14.12
N ALA A 72 -0.75 -7.41 -13.27
CA ALA A 72 -0.69 -6.96 -11.88
C ALA A 72 -0.55 -5.43 -11.76
N ARG A 73 0.24 -4.81 -12.65
CA ARG A 73 0.37 -3.35 -12.72
C ARG A 73 -0.97 -2.68 -13.03
N ILE A 74 -1.67 -3.14 -14.05
CA ILE A 74 -2.99 -2.61 -14.41
C ILE A 74 -3.97 -2.76 -13.26
N ALA A 75 -3.99 -3.93 -12.60
CA ALA A 75 -4.86 -4.19 -11.47
C ALA A 75 -4.57 -3.26 -10.27
N GLY A 76 -3.29 -3.02 -9.96
CA GLY A 76 -2.89 -2.07 -8.91
C GLY A 76 -3.31 -0.63 -9.22
N ILE A 77 -3.10 -0.16 -10.47
CA ILE A 77 -3.57 1.16 -10.91
C ILE A 77 -5.10 1.26 -10.78
N GLN A 78 -5.81 0.22 -11.18
CA GLN A 78 -7.27 0.23 -11.08
C GLN A 78 -7.75 0.24 -9.62
N ALA A 79 -7.08 -0.52 -8.76
CA ALA A 79 -7.42 -0.61 -7.34
C ALA A 79 -7.19 0.72 -6.60
N SER A 80 -6.12 1.44 -6.89
CA SER A 80 -5.87 2.76 -6.29
C SER A 80 -7.04 3.74 -6.52
N LYS A 81 -7.68 3.67 -7.68
CA LYS A 81 -8.85 4.51 -8.03
C LYS A 81 -10.15 4.08 -7.34
N ARG A 82 -10.15 2.93 -6.68
CA ARG A 82 -11.31 2.35 -5.98
C ARG A 82 -11.10 2.22 -4.48
N THR A 83 -10.11 2.88 -3.93
CA THR A 83 -9.78 2.79 -2.50
C THR A 83 -10.98 3.18 -1.62
N ALA A 84 -11.69 4.25 -1.95
CA ALA A 84 -12.86 4.68 -1.20
C ALA A 84 -14.04 3.67 -1.24
N ASP A 85 -14.12 2.82 -2.27
CA ASP A 85 -15.12 1.74 -2.35
C ASP A 85 -14.77 0.57 -1.42
N LEU A 86 -13.49 0.41 -1.07
CA LEU A 86 -12.97 -0.71 -0.28
C LEU A 86 -12.76 -0.37 1.19
N ILE A 87 -12.38 0.87 1.48
CA ILE A 87 -12.03 1.36 2.82
C ILE A 87 -13.09 2.37 3.27
N PRO A 88 -13.96 2.01 4.22
CA PRO A 88 -15.23 2.72 4.46
C PRO A 88 -15.12 4.21 4.78
N LEU A 89 -14.04 4.64 5.43
CA LEU A 89 -13.88 6.03 5.86
C LEU A 89 -12.86 6.82 5.03
N CYS A 90 -12.41 6.25 3.90
CA CYS A 90 -11.57 6.97 2.94
C CYS A 90 -12.40 7.91 2.07
N HIS A 91 -11.81 9.08 1.78
CA HIS A 91 -12.39 10.02 0.83
C HIS A 91 -12.20 9.53 -0.61
N PRO A 92 -13.15 9.76 -1.52
CA PRO A 92 -12.92 9.58 -2.95
C PRO A 92 -11.93 10.66 -3.44
N ILE A 93 -10.78 10.23 -3.96
CA ILE A 93 -9.70 11.13 -4.37
C ILE A 93 -9.47 11.04 -5.87
N ALA A 94 -9.37 12.19 -6.54
CA ALA A 94 -8.91 12.27 -7.91
C ALA A 94 -7.37 12.17 -7.95
N LEU A 95 -6.86 10.99 -8.30
CA LEU A 95 -5.42 10.78 -8.45
C LEU A 95 -4.92 11.46 -9.73
N THR A 96 -3.79 12.18 -9.62
CA THR A 96 -3.12 12.80 -10.76
C THR A 96 -2.03 11.91 -11.35
N HIS A 97 -1.45 11.02 -10.54
CA HIS A 97 -0.44 10.07 -10.98
C HIS A 97 -0.48 8.78 -10.15
N VAL A 98 -0.24 7.64 -10.82
CA VAL A 98 -0.02 6.33 -10.19
C VAL A 98 1.03 5.58 -11.00
N SER A 99 2.09 5.16 -10.34
CA SER A 99 3.11 4.30 -10.96
C SER A 99 3.41 3.09 -10.09
N LEU A 100 3.64 1.94 -10.74
CA LEU A 100 4.04 0.70 -10.10
C LEU A 100 5.35 0.19 -10.71
N GLN A 101 6.25 -0.25 -9.84
CA GLN A 101 7.48 -0.92 -10.22
C GLN A 101 7.55 -2.28 -9.54
N PHE A 102 8.01 -3.29 -10.29
CA PHE A 102 8.28 -4.63 -9.76
C PHE A 102 9.76 -4.91 -9.84
N GLN A 103 10.30 -5.54 -8.80
CA GLN A 103 11.67 -6.00 -8.74
C GLN A 103 11.70 -7.48 -8.38
N ILE A 104 12.29 -8.29 -9.25
CA ILE A 104 12.52 -9.72 -9.03
C ILE A 104 13.77 -9.87 -8.17
N ASN A 105 13.65 -10.59 -7.04
CA ASN A 105 14.74 -10.94 -6.16
C ASN A 105 14.95 -12.46 -6.19
N LYS A 106 15.88 -12.92 -7.05
CA LYS A 106 16.17 -14.35 -7.23
C LYS A 106 16.71 -15.03 -5.96
N PRO A 107 17.66 -14.41 -5.21
CA PRO A 107 18.16 -15.03 -3.98
C PRO A 107 17.09 -15.34 -2.94
N GLU A 108 16.05 -14.54 -2.88
CA GLU A 108 14.94 -14.71 -1.91
C GLU A 108 13.71 -15.37 -2.53
N ASN A 109 13.73 -15.69 -3.82
CA ASN A 109 12.57 -16.17 -4.56
C ASN A 109 11.33 -15.29 -4.32
N SER A 110 11.48 -13.98 -4.51
CA SER A 110 10.42 -13.02 -4.24
C SER A 110 10.31 -11.95 -5.31
N ILE A 111 9.16 -11.29 -5.36
CA ILE A 111 8.89 -10.13 -6.20
C ILE A 111 8.42 -9.01 -5.28
N SER A 112 9.16 -7.89 -5.27
CA SER A 112 8.74 -6.67 -4.60
C SER A 112 7.90 -5.83 -5.54
N CYS A 113 6.89 -5.16 -4.98
CA CYS A 113 6.08 -4.15 -5.65
C CYS A 113 6.25 -2.84 -4.91
N GLN A 114 6.61 -1.78 -5.61
CA GLN A 114 6.60 -0.42 -5.08
C GLN A 114 5.61 0.42 -5.87
N VAL A 115 4.79 1.18 -5.17
CA VAL A 115 3.76 2.05 -5.76
C VAL A 115 3.96 3.47 -5.28
N GLN A 116 3.89 4.42 -6.22
CA GLN A 116 3.76 5.83 -5.93
C GLN A 116 2.40 6.32 -6.41
N THR A 117 1.71 7.08 -5.57
CA THR A 117 0.44 7.75 -5.87
C THR A 117 0.57 9.24 -5.60
N GLU A 118 -0.11 10.06 -6.44
CA GLU A 118 -0.09 11.53 -6.29
C GLU A 118 -1.48 12.12 -6.51
N THR A 119 -1.73 13.22 -5.81
CA THR A 119 -2.91 14.08 -6.00
C THR A 119 -2.57 15.53 -5.68
N THR A 120 -3.44 16.44 -6.12
CA THR A 120 -3.54 17.79 -5.56
C THR A 120 -4.89 17.90 -4.88
N GLY A 121 -4.89 17.86 -3.54
CA GLY A 121 -6.13 17.74 -2.78
C GLY A 121 -5.99 18.04 -1.28
N PRO A 122 -7.11 18.00 -0.56
CA PRO A 122 -7.16 18.34 0.86
C PRO A 122 -6.70 17.20 1.78
N THR A 123 -6.51 15.97 1.26
CA THR A 123 -6.10 14.79 2.05
C THR A 123 -5.00 14.00 1.36
N GLY A 124 -4.32 13.11 2.10
CA GLY A 124 -3.23 12.28 1.60
C GLY A 124 -3.71 11.09 0.76
N VAL A 125 -2.78 10.42 0.10
CA VAL A 125 -3.00 9.30 -0.83
C VAL A 125 -2.31 8.00 -0.38
N GLU A 126 -2.04 7.90 0.91
CA GLU A 126 -1.35 6.74 1.50
C GLU A 126 -2.16 5.45 1.31
N MET A 127 -3.48 5.52 1.47
CA MET A 127 -4.36 4.36 1.34
C MET A 127 -4.47 3.89 -0.11
N GLU A 128 -4.42 4.81 -1.07
CA GLU A 128 -4.39 4.52 -2.49
C GLU A 128 -3.12 3.75 -2.88
N ALA A 129 -1.96 4.15 -2.33
CA ALA A 129 -0.70 3.45 -2.55
C ALA A 129 -0.71 2.05 -1.93
N LEU A 130 -1.16 1.92 -0.68
CA LEU A 130 -1.25 0.62 0.02
C LEU A 130 -2.24 -0.33 -0.64
N THR A 131 -3.39 0.15 -1.08
CA THR A 131 -4.40 -0.65 -1.80
C THR A 131 -3.84 -1.14 -3.13
N ALA A 132 -3.14 -0.29 -3.87
CA ALA A 132 -2.53 -0.66 -5.14
C ALA A 132 -1.48 -1.77 -4.97
N VAL A 133 -0.60 -1.68 -3.95
CA VAL A 133 0.39 -2.72 -3.63
C VAL A 133 -0.30 -4.05 -3.37
N GLN A 134 -1.29 -4.06 -2.48
CA GLN A 134 -1.96 -5.30 -2.08
C GLN A 134 -2.67 -5.99 -3.25
N VAL A 135 -3.40 -5.22 -4.07
CA VAL A 135 -4.13 -5.79 -5.22
C VAL A 135 -3.17 -6.22 -6.32
N ALA A 136 -2.06 -5.51 -6.55
CA ALA A 136 -1.03 -5.95 -7.49
C ALA A 136 -0.43 -7.30 -7.07
N LEU A 137 -0.02 -7.46 -5.81
CA LEU A 137 0.53 -8.71 -5.29
C LEU A 137 -0.52 -9.84 -5.28
N LEU A 138 -1.77 -9.54 -4.94
CA LEU A 138 -2.88 -10.50 -4.98
C LEU A 138 -3.16 -10.96 -6.43
N THR A 139 -2.97 -10.09 -7.41
CA THR A 139 -3.10 -10.44 -8.83
C THR A 139 -2.00 -11.40 -9.27
N ILE A 140 -0.75 -11.20 -8.83
CA ILE A 140 0.34 -12.18 -9.06
C ILE A 140 -0.06 -13.53 -8.47
N TYR A 141 -0.58 -13.55 -7.23
CA TYR A 141 -1.05 -14.77 -6.59
C TYR A 141 -2.14 -15.45 -7.42
N ASP A 142 -3.18 -14.73 -7.84
CA ASP A 142 -4.28 -15.31 -8.62
C ASP A 142 -3.79 -15.91 -9.94
N MET A 143 -2.89 -15.23 -10.63
CA MET A 143 -2.36 -15.71 -11.90
C MET A 143 -1.49 -16.96 -11.73
N CYS A 144 -0.76 -17.10 -10.63
CA CYS A 144 0.21 -18.18 -10.42
C CYS A 144 -0.31 -19.32 -9.53
N LYS A 145 -1.45 -19.18 -8.84
CA LYS A 145 -1.96 -20.17 -7.85
C LYS A 145 -2.18 -21.58 -8.41
N ALA A 146 -2.32 -21.74 -9.72
CA ALA A 146 -2.44 -23.05 -10.34
C ALA A 146 -1.14 -23.88 -10.23
N VAL A 147 0.02 -23.20 -10.21
CA VAL A 147 1.34 -23.82 -10.12
C VAL A 147 1.99 -23.67 -8.74
N ASP A 148 1.59 -22.64 -7.98
CA ASP A 148 2.13 -22.34 -6.66
C ASP A 148 1.05 -21.79 -5.73
N ARG A 149 0.51 -22.64 -4.84
CA ARG A 149 -0.50 -22.23 -3.86
C ARG A 149 0.11 -21.75 -2.54
N GLY A 150 1.40 -21.98 -2.34
CA GLY A 150 2.12 -21.63 -1.12
C GLY A 150 2.71 -20.23 -1.10
N MET A 151 2.41 -19.39 -2.09
CA MET A 151 2.90 -18.02 -2.15
C MET A 151 2.43 -17.21 -0.93
N VAL A 152 3.31 -16.35 -0.42
CA VAL A 152 3.04 -15.51 0.75
C VAL A 152 3.18 -14.04 0.37
N ILE A 153 2.11 -13.28 0.56
CA ILE A 153 2.11 -11.81 0.44
C ILE A 153 2.44 -11.22 1.81
N GLY A 154 3.42 -10.32 1.86
CA GLY A 154 3.87 -9.72 3.11
C GLY A 154 4.60 -8.41 2.92
N ASP A 155 5.12 -7.88 4.03
CA ASP A 155 5.92 -6.65 4.10
C ASP A 155 5.23 -5.43 3.47
N VAL A 156 3.89 -5.41 3.48
CA VAL A 156 3.13 -4.27 2.95
C VAL A 156 3.20 -3.12 3.94
N LYS A 157 3.80 -2.02 3.50
CA LYS A 157 4.00 -0.83 4.34
C LYS A 157 4.12 0.44 3.52
N LEU A 158 3.85 1.57 4.18
CA LEU A 158 4.18 2.88 3.66
C LEU A 158 5.69 3.12 3.81
N LEU A 159 6.33 3.63 2.77
CA LEU A 159 7.75 4.02 2.78
C LEU A 159 7.93 5.51 3.04
N GLU A 160 7.14 6.32 2.34
CA GLU A 160 7.20 7.77 2.49
C GLU A 160 5.88 8.42 2.11
N LYS A 161 5.69 9.61 2.64
CA LYS A 161 4.63 10.52 2.22
C LYS A 161 5.10 11.95 2.32
N SER A 162 4.56 12.82 1.48
CA SER A 162 4.82 14.25 1.52
C SER A 162 3.57 15.06 1.22
N GLY A 163 3.63 16.32 1.64
CA GLY A 163 2.58 17.31 1.46
C GLY A 163 1.59 17.43 2.63
N GLY A 164 0.85 18.54 2.61
CA GLY A 164 -0.12 18.87 3.64
C GLY A 164 0.48 19.33 4.97
N LYS A 165 -0.38 19.43 6.00
CA LYS A 165 -0.02 19.96 7.32
C LYS A 165 0.99 19.08 8.08
N SER A 166 1.00 17.78 7.81
CA SER A 166 1.92 16.81 8.46
C SER A 166 3.33 16.78 7.85
N GLY A 167 3.55 17.53 6.75
CA GLY A 167 4.87 17.61 6.11
C GLY A 167 5.34 16.28 5.50
N GLU A 168 6.64 16.05 5.54
CA GLU A 168 7.28 14.84 5.05
C GLU A 168 7.41 13.80 6.17
N TRP A 169 7.21 12.54 5.80
CA TRP A 169 7.47 11.39 6.65
C TRP A 169 8.11 10.28 5.82
N LYS A 170 9.11 9.64 6.38
CA LYS A 170 9.78 8.46 5.81
C LYS A 170 9.85 7.37 6.87
N ALA A 171 9.66 6.13 6.44
CA ALA A 171 9.85 4.98 7.31
C ALA A 171 11.32 4.86 7.71
N ASP A 172 11.58 4.53 8.98
CA ASP A 172 12.92 4.17 9.43
C ASP A 172 13.39 2.93 8.66
N GLN A 173 14.65 2.93 8.19
CA GLN A 173 15.20 1.83 7.37
C GLN A 173 15.45 0.52 8.17
N HIS A 174 14.95 0.42 9.40
CA HIS A 174 15.20 -0.69 10.33
C HIS A 174 13.98 -1.61 10.55
N PHE A 175 13.36 -2.05 9.42
CA PHE A 175 12.38 -3.15 9.49
C PHE A 175 12.64 -4.15 8.37
#